data_e5d406f5ba66387a6804092cac4c993a
#
_entry.id   e5d406f5ba66387a6804092cac4c993a
#
_cell.length_a   1.000
_cell.length_b   1.000
_cell.length_c   1.000
_cell.angle_alpha   90.00
_cell.angle_beta   90.00
_cell.angle_gamma   90.00
#
_symmetry.space_group_name_H-M   'P 1'
#
loop_
_entity.id
_entity.type
_entity.pdbx_description
1 polymer ?
#
loop_
_entity_poly.entity_id
_entity_poly.type
_entity_poly.pdbx_seq_one_letter_code
_entity_poly.pdbx_strand_id
1 'polypeptide(L)'
;DAGATAVTVEITDGGKKMIRITDNGGGMERDQVPLAFLRHATSKIEKVEDLEHIASLGFRGEALSSIAAVAQVELITKTPSALSGVRYVINGGVQESLEDMGAPEGTTFLVRNLFYNTPARSKFLKSDTTEGNYVSTLMEQLALSHPEISFKYIQNKQVKLHTSGNYNVKDVIYNIYGRDITKALL
;
A
#
# COMPACT_ATOMS: atom_id res chain seq x y z
N ASP A 1 4.52 -9.23 3.89
CA ASP A 1 3.96 -9.80 5.12
C ASP A 1 2.67 -10.60 4.87
N ALA A 2 1.78 -10.13 3.98
CA ALA A 2 0.53 -10.82 3.64
C ALA A 2 0.68 -11.96 2.61
N GLY A 3 1.91 -12.31 2.22
CA GLY A 3 2.17 -13.34 1.21
C GLY A 3 1.78 -12.95 -0.21
N ALA A 4 1.62 -11.66 -0.49
CA ALA A 4 1.29 -11.18 -1.82
C ALA A 4 2.42 -11.44 -2.82
N THR A 5 2.07 -11.84 -4.04
CA THR A 5 2.99 -11.99 -5.17
C THR A 5 2.85 -10.85 -6.19
N ALA A 6 1.80 -10.06 -6.08
CA ALA A 6 1.55 -8.91 -6.93
C ALA A 6 0.98 -7.74 -6.13
N VAL A 7 1.54 -6.55 -6.36
CA VAL A 7 1.10 -5.30 -5.75
C VAL A 7 0.95 -4.24 -6.83
N THR A 8 -0.23 -3.62 -6.88
CA THR A 8 -0.50 -2.46 -7.74
C THR A 8 -0.67 -1.21 -6.90
N VAL A 9 0.10 -0.18 -7.20
CA VAL A 9 -0.02 1.15 -6.59
C VAL A 9 -0.45 2.15 -7.65
N GLU A 10 -1.53 2.85 -7.41
CA GLU A 10 -2.01 3.93 -8.28
C GLU A 10 -2.16 5.22 -7.49
N ILE A 11 -1.64 6.32 -8.04
CA ILE A 11 -1.82 7.64 -7.44
C ILE A 11 -2.39 8.65 -8.45
N THR A 12 -3.11 9.62 -7.91
CA THR A 12 -3.60 10.78 -8.67
C THR A 12 -3.20 12.06 -7.93
N ASP A 13 -2.74 13.06 -8.68
CA ASP A 13 -2.31 14.36 -8.17
C ASP A 13 -1.26 14.22 -7.05
N GLY A 14 -0.18 13.47 -7.34
CA GLY A 14 0.90 13.22 -6.38
C GLY A 14 0.49 12.41 -5.14
N GLY A 15 -0.66 11.73 -5.16
CA GLY A 15 -1.23 11.01 -4.03
C GLY A 15 -2.16 11.84 -3.15
N LYS A 16 -2.28 13.16 -3.38
CA LYS A 16 -3.15 14.05 -2.59
C LYS A 16 -4.62 13.72 -2.79
N LYS A 17 -5.02 13.53 -4.06
CA LYS A 17 -6.39 13.21 -4.42
C LYS A 17 -6.73 11.76 -4.19
N MET A 18 -5.82 10.86 -4.55
CA MET A 18 -6.06 9.42 -4.44
C MET A 18 -4.75 8.65 -4.38
N ILE A 19 -4.69 7.69 -3.45
CA ILE A 19 -3.73 6.59 -3.41
C ILE A 19 -4.55 5.30 -3.35
N ARG A 20 -4.31 4.39 -4.28
CA ARG A 20 -4.89 3.05 -4.29
C ARG A 20 -3.79 2.02 -4.27
N ILE A 21 -3.84 1.11 -3.31
CA ILE A 21 -2.91 -0.01 -3.19
C ILE A 21 -3.74 -1.28 -3.20
N THR A 22 -3.44 -2.16 -4.14
CA THR A 22 -4.11 -3.45 -4.30
C THR A 22 -3.07 -4.55 -4.28
N ASP A 23 -3.28 -5.57 -3.46
CA ASP A 23 -2.48 -6.78 -3.39
C ASP A 23 -3.35 -8.03 -3.56
N ASN A 24 -2.70 -9.16 -3.85
CA ASN A 24 -3.29 -10.50 -3.93
C ASN A 24 -2.88 -11.38 -2.75
N GLY A 25 -2.64 -10.79 -1.59
CA GLY A 25 -2.24 -11.50 -0.38
C GLY A 25 -3.39 -12.20 0.33
N GLY A 26 -3.17 -12.60 1.57
CA GLY A 26 -4.11 -13.41 2.35
C GLY A 26 -5.40 -12.69 2.78
N GLY A 27 -5.52 -11.38 2.56
CA GLY A 27 -6.68 -10.62 3.01
C GLY A 27 -6.79 -10.47 4.53
N MET A 28 -7.94 -9.98 4.98
CA MET A 28 -8.28 -9.83 6.40
C MET A 28 -9.66 -10.41 6.67
N GLU A 29 -9.82 -11.05 7.83
CA GLU A 29 -11.12 -11.49 8.30
C GLU A 29 -11.98 -10.28 8.69
N ARG A 30 -13.30 -10.43 8.53
CA ARG A 30 -14.29 -9.35 8.75
C ARG A 30 -14.17 -8.66 10.10
N ASP A 31 -13.99 -9.42 11.16
CA ASP A 31 -13.90 -8.94 12.54
C ASP A 31 -12.57 -8.24 12.83
N GLN A 32 -11.52 -8.58 12.09
CA GLN A 32 -10.21 -7.96 12.20
C GLN A 32 -10.12 -6.59 11.49
N VAL A 33 -10.98 -6.33 10.50
CA VAL A 33 -10.90 -5.10 9.71
C VAL A 33 -11.02 -3.83 10.56
N PRO A 34 -12.04 -3.65 11.41
CA PRO A 34 -12.10 -2.45 12.28
C PRO A 34 -10.93 -2.37 13.26
N LEU A 35 -10.45 -3.52 13.76
CA LEU A 35 -9.34 -3.58 14.72
C LEU A 35 -8.02 -3.08 14.10
N ALA A 36 -7.80 -3.32 12.81
CA ALA A 36 -6.61 -2.85 12.10
C ALA A 36 -6.46 -1.32 12.08
N PHE A 37 -7.55 -0.57 12.30
CA PHE A 37 -7.56 0.89 12.36
C PHE A 37 -7.48 1.46 13.79
N LEU A 38 -7.43 0.61 14.81
CA LEU A 38 -7.20 1.03 16.19
C LEU A 38 -5.71 1.38 16.39
N ARG A 39 -5.44 2.34 17.27
CA ARG A 39 -4.06 2.65 17.67
C ARG A 39 -3.46 1.48 18.42
N HIS A 40 -2.19 1.20 18.16
CA HIS A 40 -1.42 0.11 18.77
C HIS A 40 -1.94 -1.30 18.42
N ALA A 41 -2.86 -1.43 17.47
CA ALA A 41 -3.28 -2.72 16.94
C ALA A 41 -2.17 -3.27 16.02
N THR A 42 -1.48 -4.30 16.47
CA THR A 42 -0.47 -5.00 15.67
C THR A 42 -0.54 -6.50 15.95
N SER A 43 -0.43 -7.29 14.89
CA SER A 43 -0.27 -8.75 14.97
C SER A 43 1.21 -9.18 14.96
N LYS A 44 2.14 -8.22 14.91
CA LYS A 44 3.56 -8.47 14.65
C LYS A 44 4.42 -8.50 15.89
N ILE A 45 3.94 -7.94 17.01
CA ILE A 45 4.64 -7.86 18.28
C ILE A 45 3.66 -8.16 19.42
N GLU A 46 3.92 -9.20 20.17
CA GLU A 46 3.18 -9.55 21.40
C GLU A 46 4.03 -9.35 22.65
N LYS A 47 5.38 -9.49 22.53
CA LYS A 47 6.33 -9.41 23.63
C LYS A 47 7.49 -8.49 23.30
N VAL A 48 8.20 -8.02 24.32
CA VAL A 48 9.37 -7.13 24.18
C VAL A 48 10.51 -7.82 23.41
N GLU A 49 10.66 -9.13 23.55
CA GLU A 49 11.67 -9.93 22.85
C GLU A 49 11.46 -9.96 21.34
N ASP A 50 10.21 -9.78 20.87
CA ASP A 50 9.88 -9.74 19.44
C ASP A 50 10.49 -8.51 18.75
N LEU A 51 10.84 -7.46 19.53
CA LEU A 51 11.49 -6.24 19.00
C LEU A 51 12.91 -6.50 18.48
N GLU A 52 13.59 -7.52 19.01
CA GLU A 52 14.94 -7.89 18.58
C GLU A 52 14.96 -8.69 17.26
N HIS A 53 13.80 -9.23 16.83
CA HIS A 53 13.66 -10.13 15.69
C HIS A 53 12.64 -9.63 14.66
N ILE A 54 12.52 -8.30 14.48
CA ILE A 54 11.57 -7.72 13.54
C ILE A 54 12.01 -8.02 12.10
N ALA A 55 11.30 -8.94 11.44
CA ALA A 55 11.50 -9.29 10.03
C ALA A 55 10.46 -8.63 9.09
N SER A 56 9.60 -7.75 9.61
CA SER A 56 8.50 -7.13 8.85
C SER A 56 8.66 -5.62 8.71
N LEU A 57 8.13 -5.08 7.61
CA LEU A 57 8.03 -3.62 7.43
C LEU A 57 6.90 -3.08 8.32
N GLY A 58 7.28 -2.28 9.35
CA GLY A 58 6.34 -1.67 10.29
C GLY A 58 5.82 -2.65 11.36
N PHE A 59 5.80 -2.23 12.60
CA PHE A 59 5.41 -3.05 13.76
C PHE A 59 4.63 -2.28 14.83
N ARG A 60 4.50 -0.94 14.70
CA ARG A 60 3.91 -0.09 15.76
C ARG A 60 2.39 -0.11 15.80
N GLY A 61 1.71 -0.68 14.79
CA GLY A 61 0.24 -0.72 14.75
C GLY A 61 -0.43 0.66 14.65
N GLU A 62 0.26 1.68 14.10
CA GLU A 62 -0.24 3.06 14.07
C GLU A 62 -0.44 3.62 12.65
N ALA A 63 0.04 2.93 11.62
CA ALA A 63 0.03 3.45 10.26
C ALA A 63 -1.40 3.67 9.75
N LEU A 64 -2.26 2.66 9.85
CA LEU A 64 -3.63 2.74 9.34
C LEU A 64 -4.49 3.73 10.13
N SER A 65 -4.36 3.75 11.46
CA SER A 65 -5.07 4.70 12.31
C SER A 65 -4.67 6.14 12.01
N SER A 66 -3.37 6.39 11.76
CA SER A 66 -2.85 7.71 11.41
C SER A 66 -3.33 8.18 10.03
N ILE A 67 -3.37 7.30 9.04
CA ILE A 67 -3.89 7.60 7.69
C ILE A 67 -5.39 7.88 7.77
N ALA A 68 -6.16 7.03 8.43
CA ALA A 68 -7.60 7.16 8.58
C ALA A 68 -8.01 8.46 9.27
N ALA A 69 -7.21 8.94 10.23
CA ALA A 69 -7.47 10.20 10.93
C ALA A 69 -7.42 11.44 10.03
N VAL A 70 -6.70 11.39 8.91
CA VAL A 70 -6.43 12.58 8.06
C VAL A 70 -6.89 12.41 6.61
N ALA A 71 -7.59 11.34 6.28
CA ALA A 71 -8.04 11.01 4.95
C ALA A 71 -9.42 10.34 4.96
N GLN A 72 -9.97 10.14 3.78
CA GLN A 72 -11.12 9.29 3.53
C GLN A 72 -10.62 7.94 3.04
N VAL A 73 -10.83 6.89 3.83
CA VAL A 73 -10.25 5.57 3.56
C VAL A 73 -11.35 4.55 3.30
N GLU A 74 -11.17 3.77 2.26
CA GLU A 74 -11.97 2.61 1.90
C GLU A 74 -11.05 1.40 1.83
N LEU A 75 -11.38 0.36 2.58
CA LEU A 75 -10.71 -0.93 2.56
C LEU A 75 -11.65 -1.97 2.00
N ILE A 76 -11.20 -2.71 1.00
CA ILE A 76 -11.89 -3.87 0.44
C ILE A 76 -10.96 -5.06 0.61
N THR A 77 -11.43 -6.11 1.25
CA THR A 77 -10.59 -7.28 1.51
C THR A 77 -11.40 -8.57 1.50
N LYS A 78 -10.74 -9.67 1.14
CA LYS A 78 -11.31 -11.01 1.17
C LYS A 78 -10.20 -12.02 1.45
N THR A 79 -10.46 -12.92 2.41
CA THR A 79 -9.59 -14.09 2.62
C THR A 79 -9.96 -15.24 1.67
N PRO A 80 -9.05 -16.19 1.39
CA PRO A 80 -9.35 -17.34 0.55
C PRO A 80 -10.49 -18.21 1.06
N SER A 81 -10.68 -18.27 2.39
CA SER A 81 -11.72 -19.07 3.06
C SER A 81 -13.11 -18.41 3.07
N ALA A 82 -13.16 -17.08 2.88
CA ALA A 82 -14.40 -16.34 2.96
C ALA A 82 -15.27 -16.49 1.70
N LEU A 83 -16.59 -16.61 1.85
CA LEU A 83 -17.53 -16.63 0.73
C LEU A 83 -17.70 -15.26 0.09
N SER A 84 -17.71 -14.20 0.90
CA SER A 84 -17.79 -12.79 0.45
C SER A 84 -16.61 -12.00 0.96
N GLY A 85 -16.28 -10.93 0.26
CA GLY A 85 -15.37 -9.91 0.76
C GLY A 85 -16.08 -8.92 1.67
N VAL A 86 -15.29 -8.02 2.24
CA VAL A 86 -15.75 -6.96 3.15
C VAL A 86 -15.32 -5.62 2.60
N ARG A 87 -16.22 -4.65 2.64
CA ARG A 87 -15.96 -3.25 2.38
C ARG A 87 -16.09 -2.45 3.67
N TYR A 88 -15.05 -1.75 4.05
CA TYR A 88 -15.01 -0.90 5.23
C TYR A 88 -14.70 0.53 4.83
N VAL A 89 -15.48 1.48 5.33
CA VAL A 89 -15.27 2.90 5.08
C VAL A 89 -15.06 3.64 6.40
N ILE A 90 -13.98 4.41 6.46
CA ILE A 90 -13.62 5.24 7.62
C ILE A 90 -13.13 6.59 7.14
N ASN A 91 -13.70 7.68 7.66
CA ASN A 91 -13.41 9.05 7.26
C ASN A 91 -13.01 9.90 8.46
N GLY A 92 -11.79 10.47 8.45
CA GLY A 92 -11.31 11.27 9.57
C GLY A 92 -11.26 10.53 10.90
N GLY A 93 -11.09 9.20 10.87
CA GLY A 93 -11.08 8.33 12.04
C GLY A 93 -12.46 7.86 12.51
N VAL A 94 -13.54 8.21 11.80
CA VAL A 94 -14.91 7.80 12.11
C VAL A 94 -15.34 6.72 11.13
N GLN A 95 -15.76 5.56 11.67
CA GLN A 95 -16.31 4.47 10.86
C GLN A 95 -17.67 4.90 10.27
N GLU A 96 -17.83 4.76 8.95
CA GLU A 96 -19.06 5.05 8.23
C GLU A 96 -19.85 3.77 7.92
N SER A 97 -19.16 2.74 7.41
CA SER A 97 -19.82 1.46 7.06
C SER A 97 -18.87 0.27 7.16
N LEU A 98 -19.48 -0.91 7.34
CA LEU A 98 -18.86 -2.22 7.24
C LEU A 98 -19.86 -3.17 6.58
N GLU A 99 -19.64 -3.50 5.31
CA GLU A 99 -20.60 -4.19 4.46
C GLU A 99 -19.98 -5.41 3.79
N ASP A 100 -20.78 -6.44 3.57
CA ASP A 100 -20.36 -7.57 2.74
C ASP A 100 -20.46 -7.20 1.25
N MET A 101 -19.48 -7.61 0.46
CA MET A 101 -19.49 -7.39 -0.98
C MET A 101 -18.73 -8.49 -1.74
N GLY A 102 -19.00 -8.60 -3.03
CA GLY A 102 -18.16 -9.42 -3.92
C GLY A 102 -16.78 -8.73 -4.10
N ALA A 103 -15.71 -9.45 -3.80
CA ALA A 103 -14.35 -8.98 -3.99
C ALA A 103 -13.42 -10.13 -4.37
N PRO A 104 -12.30 -9.87 -5.09
CA PRO A 104 -11.23 -10.84 -5.25
C PRO A 104 -10.50 -11.07 -3.92
N GLU A 105 -9.77 -12.18 -3.82
CA GLU A 105 -8.86 -12.43 -2.70
C GLU A 105 -7.76 -11.38 -2.64
N GLY A 106 -7.32 -11.04 -1.42
CA GLY A 106 -6.35 -9.99 -1.17
C GLY A 106 -6.96 -8.73 -0.57
N THR A 107 -6.24 -7.61 -0.69
CA THR A 107 -6.66 -6.35 -0.08
C THR A 107 -6.51 -5.18 -1.05
N THR A 108 -7.47 -4.29 -1.03
CA THR A 108 -7.41 -2.98 -1.70
C THR A 108 -7.63 -1.88 -0.67
N PHE A 109 -6.62 -1.04 -0.49
CA PHE A 109 -6.71 0.23 0.22
C PHE A 109 -6.92 1.36 -0.78
N LEU A 110 -7.91 2.20 -0.49
CA LEU A 110 -8.19 3.40 -1.25
C LEU A 110 -8.25 4.59 -0.32
N VAL A 111 -7.24 5.45 -0.41
CA VAL A 111 -7.10 6.67 0.39
C VAL A 111 -7.42 7.86 -0.50
N ARG A 112 -8.40 8.67 -0.13
CA ARG A 112 -8.81 9.86 -0.88
C ARG A 112 -8.66 11.12 -0.04
N ASN A 113 -8.42 12.23 -0.72
CA ASN A 113 -8.44 13.57 -0.15
C ASN A 113 -7.55 13.70 1.10
N LEU A 114 -6.28 13.31 0.93
CA LEU A 114 -5.29 13.36 2.01
C LEU A 114 -5.21 14.76 2.63
N PHE A 115 -5.29 14.83 3.96
CA PHE A 115 -5.31 16.07 4.76
C PHE A 115 -6.53 16.97 4.55
N TYR A 116 -7.66 16.44 4.07
CA TYR A 116 -8.88 17.23 3.86
C TYR A 116 -9.38 17.94 5.12
N ASN A 117 -9.16 17.33 6.28
CA ASN A 117 -9.55 17.84 7.60
C ASN A 117 -8.39 18.49 8.39
N THR A 118 -7.20 18.59 7.78
CA THR A 118 -5.99 19.13 8.42
C THR A 118 -5.28 20.13 7.49
N PRO A 119 -5.87 21.33 7.24
CA PRO A 119 -5.36 22.30 6.27
C PRO A 119 -3.90 22.74 6.53
N ALA A 120 -3.49 22.79 7.80
CA ALA A 120 -2.11 23.11 8.16
C ALA A 120 -1.11 22.09 7.59
N ARG A 121 -1.43 20.77 7.67
CA ARG A 121 -0.60 19.70 7.08
C ARG A 121 -0.62 19.73 5.56
N SER A 122 -1.77 19.99 4.95
CA SER A 122 -1.91 20.11 3.50
C SER A 122 -0.95 21.14 2.89
N LYS A 123 -0.68 22.26 3.60
CA LYS A 123 0.25 23.30 3.16
C LYS A 123 1.71 22.86 3.06
N PHE A 124 2.11 21.81 3.75
CA PHE A 124 3.47 21.27 3.68
C PHE A 124 3.71 20.34 2.48
N LEU A 125 2.65 19.86 1.83
CA LEU A 125 2.79 19.08 0.62
C LEU A 125 3.40 19.91 -0.50
N LYS A 126 4.32 19.28 -1.22
CA LYS A 126 4.97 19.89 -2.39
C LYS A 126 4.03 19.88 -3.60
N SER A 127 4.55 20.20 -4.77
CA SER A 127 3.79 20.08 -6.02
C SER A 127 3.41 18.61 -6.28
N ASP A 128 2.35 18.37 -7.06
CA ASP A 128 1.92 17.01 -7.43
C ASP A 128 3.02 16.23 -8.13
N THR A 129 3.82 16.92 -8.95
CA THR A 129 4.98 16.33 -9.61
C THR A 129 6.04 15.89 -8.60
N THR A 130 6.36 16.74 -7.62
CA THR A 130 7.38 16.43 -6.60
C THR A 130 6.94 15.27 -5.72
N GLU A 131 5.71 15.29 -5.21
CA GLU A 131 5.16 14.19 -4.40
C GLU A 131 5.10 12.90 -5.21
N GLY A 132 4.66 12.96 -6.48
CA GLY A 132 4.66 11.81 -7.38
C GLY A 132 6.05 11.24 -7.64
N ASN A 133 7.09 12.06 -7.73
CA ASN A 133 8.45 11.60 -7.88
C ASN A 133 8.97 10.86 -6.64
N TYR A 134 8.62 11.32 -5.43
CA TYR A 134 8.95 10.59 -4.20
C TYR A 134 8.32 9.20 -4.17
N VAL A 135 7.05 9.09 -4.58
CA VAL A 135 6.38 7.78 -4.69
C VAL A 135 7.04 6.92 -5.76
N SER A 136 7.39 7.48 -6.92
CA SER A 136 8.09 6.76 -7.99
C SER A 136 9.40 6.15 -7.49
N THR A 137 10.25 6.97 -6.85
CA THR A 137 11.52 6.52 -6.27
C THR A 137 11.33 5.40 -5.23
N LEU A 138 10.32 5.54 -4.36
CA LEU A 138 9.99 4.49 -3.39
C LEU A 138 9.58 3.19 -4.09
N MET A 139 8.76 3.25 -5.15
CA MET A 139 8.34 2.07 -5.91
C MET A 139 9.51 1.38 -6.61
N GLU A 140 10.47 2.15 -7.15
CA GLU A 140 11.72 1.63 -7.73
C GLU A 140 12.56 0.89 -6.68
N GLN A 141 12.71 1.47 -5.48
CA GLN A 141 13.45 0.85 -4.37
C GLN A 141 12.78 -0.45 -3.89
N LEU A 142 11.45 -0.45 -3.75
CA LEU A 142 10.69 -1.64 -3.38
C LEU A 142 10.83 -2.75 -4.43
N ALA A 143 10.73 -2.40 -5.70
CA ALA A 143 10.90 -3.36 -6.78
C ALA A 143 12.30 -3.99 -6.82
N LEU A 144 13.35 -3.21 -6.57
CA LEU A 144 14.72 -3.71 -6.50
C LEU A 144 14.97 -4.60 -5.28
N SER A 145 14.36 -4.27 -4.14
CA SER A 145 14.51 -5.05 -2.90
C SER A 145 13.66 -6.33 -2.87
N HIS A 146 12.62 -6.41 -3.72
CA HIS A 146 11.68 -7.53 -3.78
C HIS A 146 11.45 -8.00 -5.22
N PRO A 147 12.49 -8.60 -5.87
CA PRO A 147 12.37 -9.06 -7.25
C PRO A 147 11.41 -10.23 -7.43
N GLU A 148 10.99 -10.87 -6.32
CA GLU A 148 9.98 -11.93 -6.26
C GLU A 148 8.54 -11.44 -6.36
N ILE A 149 8.32 -10.11 -6.20
CA ILE A 149 6.98 -9.51 -6.25
C ILE A 149 6.80 -8.74 -7.55
N SER A 150 5.68 -8.95 -8.22
CA SER A 150 5.26 -8.13 -9.34
C SER A 150 4.72 -6.80 -8.84
N PHE A 151 5.42 -5.71 -9.12
CA PHE A 151 4.97 -4.35 -8.84
C PHE A 151 4.44 -3.68 -10.10
N LYS A 152 3.27 -3.04 -9.98
CA LYS A 152 2.73 -2.16 -11.00
C LYS A 152 2.46 -0.79 -10.38
N TYR A 153 3.14 0.23 -10.90
CA TYR A 153 2.93 1.60 -10.45
C TYR A 153 2.27 2.44 -11.54
N ILE A 154 1.19 3.11 -11.18
CA ILE A 154 0.38 3.92 -12.09
C ILE A 154 0.27 5.33 -11.50
N GLN A 155 0.66 6.34 -12.26
CA GLN A 155 0.53 7.75 -11.91
C GLN A 155 -0.34 8.47 -12.93
N ASN A 156 -1.43 9.08 -12.46
CA ASN A 156 -2.37 9.79 -13.32
C ASN A 156 -2.80 8.94 -14.54
N LYS A 157 -3.19 7.68 -14.28
CA LYS A 157 -3.61 6.69 -15.30
C LYS A 157 -2.50 6.19 -16.23
N GLN A 158 -1.26 6.62 -16.07
CA GLN A 158 -0.12 6.15 -16.85
C GLN A 158 0.72 5.15 -16.05
N VAL A 159 1.00 3.99 -16.65
CA VAL A 159 1.91 3.00 -16.04
C VAL A 159 3.32 3.56 -16.11
N LYS A 160 3.97 3.69 -14.95
CA LYS A 160 5.34 4.20 -14.79
C LYS A 160 6.34 3.07 -14.52
N LEU A 161 5.92 2.02 -13.83
CA LEU A 161 6.73 0.85 -13.54
C LEU A 161 5.86 -0.41 -13.63
N HIS A 162 6.43 -1.47 -14.18
CA HIS A 162 5.81 -2.81 -14.12
C HIS A 162 6.92 -3.87 -14.12
N THR A 163 7.03 -4.61 -13.02
CA THR A 163 7.97 -5.73 -12.87
C THR A 163 7.23 -7.06 -12.88
N SER A 164 7.93 -8.12 -13.27
CA SER A 164 7.31 -9.45 -13.47
C SER A 164 7.21 -10.30 -12.20
N GLY A 165 8.01 -10.01 -11.16
CA GLY A 165 8.07 -10.85 -9.95
C GLY A 165 8.75 -12.21 -10.19
N ASN A 166 9.70 -12.29 -11.13
CA ASN A 166 10.36 -13.51 -11.56
C ASN A 166 11.71 -13.80 -10.88
N TYR A 167 12.00 -13.14 -9.76
CA TYR A 167 13.29 -13.20 -9.03
C TYR A 167 14.50 -12.67 -9.83
N ASN A 168 14.29 -12.10 -11.01
CA ASN A 168 15.38 -11.61 -11.86
C ASN A 168 15.63 -10.12 -11.63
N VAL A 169 16.61 -9.80 -10.79
CA VAL A 169 17.01 -8.41 -10.49
C VAL A 169 17.45 -7.65 -11.76
N LYS A 170 18.05 -8.32 -12.75
CA LYS A 170 18.45 -7.67 -14.01
C LYS A 170 17.25 -7.16 -14.80
N ASP A 171 16.14 -7.91 -14.81
CA ASP A 171 14.90 -7.47 -15.45
C ASP A 171 14.32 -6.26 -14.73
N VAL A 172 14.40 -6.23 -13.40
CA VAL A 172 13.98 -5.07 -12.60
C VAL A 172 14.83 -3.85 -12.94
N ILE A 173 16.16 -3.99 -12.96
CA ILE A 173 17.10 -2.92 -13.33
C ILE A 173 16.83 -2.42 -14.76
N TYR A 174 16.56 -3.34 -15.70
CA TYR A 174 16.20 -2.99 -17.06
C TYR A 174 14.92 -2.16 -17.14
N ASN A 175 13.89 -2.55 -16.38
CA ASN A 175 12.62 -1.82 -16.34
C ASN A 175 12.74 -0.41 -15.73
N ILE A 176 13.65 -0.22 -14.78
CA ILE A 176 13.84 1.07 -14.09
C ILE A 176 14.80 1.98 -14.86
N TYR A 177 15.99 1.47 -15.23
CA TYR A 177 17.09 2.25 -15.72
C TYR A 177 17.36 2.09 -17.23
N GLY A 178 16.68 1.16 -17.89
CA GLY A 178 16.83 0.91 -19.30
C GLY A 178 18.07 0.09 -19.69
N ARG A 179 18.22 -0.09 -21.02
CA ARG A 179 19.19 -1.03 -21.62
C ARG A 179 20.66 -0.68 -21.34
N ASP A 180 21.00 0.59 -21.40
CA ASP A 180 22.41 1.02 -21.36
C ASP A 180 23.04 0.79 -19.98
N ILE A 181 22.30 1.13 -18.92
CA ILE A 181 22.75 0.87 -17.55
C ILE A 181 22.80 -0.63 -17.27
N THR A 182 21.81 -1.38 -17.70
CA THR A 182 21.77 -2.84 -17.49
C THR A 182 22.93 -3.55 -18.15
N LYS A 183 23.36 -3.11 -19.35
CA LYS A 183 24.54 -3.64 -20.03
C LYS A 183 25.86 -3.31 -19.34
N ALA A 184 25.94 -2.15 -18.68
CA ALA A 184 27.15 -1.72 -17.99
C ALA A 184 27.38 -2.46 -16.65
N LEU A 185 26.35 -3.14 -16.13
CA LEU A 185 26.41 -3.95 -14.90
C LEU A 185 26.78 -5.42 -15.14
N LEU A 186 27.03 -5.81 -16.38
CA LEU A 186 27.51 -7.10 -16.82
C LEU A 186 28.99 -7.07 -17.08
#